data_f6ea542321a549fdeaa3a7fd5418e60a
#
_entry.id   f6ea542321a549fdeaa3a7fd5418e60a
#
_cell.length_a   1.000
_cell.length_b   1.000
_cell.length_c   1.000
_cell.angle_alpha   90.00
_cell.angle_beta   90.00
_cell.angle_gamma   90.00
#
_symmetry.space_group_name_H-M   'P 1'
#
loop_
_entity.id
_entity.type
_entity.pdbx_description
1 polymer ?
#
loop_
_entity_poly.entity_id
_entity_poly.type
_entity_poly.pdbx_seq_one_letter_code
_entity_poly.pdbx_strand_id
1 'polypeptide(L)'
;MNLKREMKQKLKQVLGRLGIQVTRVRPERPEIRKSKKTDRLSFYETTTGRYYLPTDAVGDGIANAIKSDLVFDAPIVEVAKRYIRPGTIALDVGSNFGQMAVLMSNMVGENGLVYAFEADDFVYKILEMNATCNSKNIKTIFGAVHDKGGETLHFPIQDFERFSTYGSYGIDYVHGRGRPVPTIAIDDINFSMPISFMKVDIQGGDLLAMKGAAKTIAKYKMPIIFEYEYLFEDELNLSFQEYVDFVRESGYYFAKVINGQNFLVLPNESVSLK
;
A
#
# COMPACT_ATOMS: atom_id res chain seq x y z
N MET A 1 -10.30 25.09 -14.17
CA MET A 1 -9.29 24.44 -15.06
C MET A 1 -7.82 24.81 -14.71
N ASN A 2 -7.59 25.80 -13.86
CA ASN A 2 -6.23 26.28 -13.50
C ASN A 2 -5.58 25.55 -12.30
N LEU A 3 -6.35 25.14 -11.29
CA LEU A 3 -5.83 24.57 -10.04
C LEU A 3 -4.98 23.30 -10.24
N LYS A 4 -5.48 22.35 -11.04
CA LYS A 4 -4.74 21.10 -11.37
C LYS A 4 -3.39 21.34 -12.08
N ARG A 5 -3.28 22.44 -12.82
CA ARG A 5 -2.05 22.79 -13.53
C ARG A 5 -1.00 23.40 -12.58
N GLU A 6 -1.45 24.19 -11.64
CA GLU A 6 -0.59 24.81 -10.62
C GLU A 6 -0.04 23.77 -9.62
N MET A 7 -0.90 22.83 -9.18
CA MET A 7 -0.50 21.74 -8.30
C MET A 7 0.56 20.83 -8.96
N LYS A 8 0.36 20.45 -10.23
CA LYS A 8 1.38 19.69 -10.96
C LYS A 8 2.70 20.45 -11.09
N GLN A 9 2.64 21.77 -11.20
CA GLN A 9 3.85 22.59 -11.25
C GLN A 9 4.55 22.64 -9.89
N LYS A 10 3.79 22.77 -8.79
CA LYS A 10 4.35 22.73 -7.42
C LYS A 10 5.01 21.37 -7.12
N LEU A 11 4.33 20.26 -7.44
CA LEU A 11 4.89 18.92 -7.26
C LEU A 11 6.19 18.74 -8.07
N LYS A 12 6.21 19.16 -9.35
CA LYS A 12 7.44 19.14 -10.16
C LYS A 12 8.58 19.97 -9.57
N GLN A 13 8.24 21.12 -8.98
CA GLN A 13 9.25 21.98 -8.33
C GLN A 13 9.82 21.35 -7.05
N VAL A 14 8.97 20.73 -6.21
CA VAL A 14 9.42 20.03 -5.00
C VAL A 14 10.30 18.84 -5.38
N LEU A 15 9.85 18.02 -6.32
CA LEU A 15 10.60 16.86 -6.80
C LEU A 15 11.93 17.27 -7.47
N GLY A 16 11.93 18.36 -8.26
CA GLY A 16 13.14 18.91 -8.85
C GLY A 16 14.17 19.38 -7.80
N ARG A 17 13.73 19.95 -6.69
CA ARG A 17 14.61 20.32 -5.56
C ARG A 17 15.23 19.10 -4.86
N LEU A 18 14.58 17.95 -4.97
CA LEU A 18 15.06 16.66 -4.45
C LEU A 18 15.92 15.90 -5.49
N GLY A 19 16.21 16.50 -6.65
CA GLY A 19 16.97 15.85 -7.72
C GLY A 19 16.18 14.82 -8.52
N ILE A 20 14.84 14.77 -8.36
CA ILE A 20 13.97 13.80 -9.00
C ILE A 20 13.38 14.37 -10.30
N GLN A 21 13.68 13.76 -11.45
CA GLN A 21 13.03 14.11 -12.73
C GLN A 21 11.75 13.30 -12.94
N VAL A 22 10.62 13.99 -13.11
CA VAL A 22 9.32 13.35 -13.40
C VAL A 22 9.04 13.44 -14.89
N THR A 23 9.03 12.30 -15.56
CA THR A 23 8.63 12.15 -16.97
C THR A 23 7.22 11.58 -17.05
N ARG A 24 6.35 12.21 -17.85
CA ARG A 24 4.97 11.76 -18.04
C ARG A 24 4.92 10.59 -19.02
N VAL A 25 4.64 9.39 -18.52
CA VAL A 25 4.20 8.28 -19.38
C VAL A 25 2.67 8.39 -19.53
N ARG A 26 2.15 8.42 -20.75
CA ARG A 26 0.72 8.28 -21.03
C ARG A 26 0.49 6.81 -21.40
N PRO A 27 -0.11 5.97 -20.55
CA PRO A 27 -0.60 4.70 -21.02
C PRO A 27 -1.81 4.94 -21.95
N GLU A 28 -1.92 4.16 -23.02
CA GLU A 28 -3.18 4.06 -23.77
C GLU A 28 -4.25 3.57 -22.79
N ARG A 29 -5.41 4.25 -22.76
CA ARG A 29 -6.53 3.86 -21.90
C ARG A 29 -7.29 2.74 -22.61
N PRO A 30 -7.22 1.48 -22.14
CA PRO A 30 -8.17 0.47 -22.57
C PRO A 30 -9.59 0.89 -22.13
N GLU A 31 -10.61 0.42 -22.85
CA GLU A 31 -12.01 0.59 -22.42
C GLU A 31 -12.16 0.03 -21.01
N ILE A 32 -12.45 0.90 -20.05
CA ILE A 32 -12.60 0.51 -18.63
C ILE A 32 -13.94 -0.20 -18.49
N ARG A 33 -13.91 -1.51 -18.40
CA ARG A 33 -15.06 -2.29 -17.96
C ARG A 33 -15.22 -2.10 -16.46
N LYS A 34 -16.40 -1.67 -16.04
CA LYS A 34 -16.69 -1.43 -14.62
C LYS A 34 -16.91 -2.75 -13.89
N SER A 35 -16.31 -2.88 -12.71
CA SER A 35 -16.62 -3.97 -11.78
C SER A 35 -18.05 -3.82 -11.25
N LYS A 36 -18.65 -4.95 -10.82
CA LYS A 36 -19.94 -4.98 -10.17
C LYS A 36 -19.78 -5.55 -8.76
N LYS A 37 -20.58 -5.06 -7.84
CA LYS A 37 -20.65 -5.65 -6.50
C LYS A 37 -21.15 -7.08 -6.58
N THR A 38 -20.40 -8.04 -6.02
CA THR A 38 -20.76 -9.46 -6.00
C THR A 38 -20.17 -10.12 -4.77
N ASP A 39 -20.92 -11.08 -4.21
CA ASP A 39 -20.45 -11.98 -3.14
C ASP A 39 -19.86 -13.27 -3.73
N ARG A 40 -19.91 -13.44 -5.05
CA ARG A 40 -19.41 -14.63 -5.74
C ARG A 40 -17.92 -14.52 -5.98
N LEU A 41 -17.20 -15.56 -5.59
CA LEU A 41 -15.77 -15.68 -5.79
C LEU A 41 -15.47 -16.76 -6.83
N SER A 42 -14.44 -16.53 -7.62
CA SER A 42 -13.83 -17.50 -8.51
C SER A 42 -12.41 -17.79 -8.07
N PHE A 43 -11.99 -19.05 -8.22
CA PHE A 43 -10.66 -19.50 -7.82
C PHE A 43 -9.72 -19.52 -9.02
N TYR A 44 -8.48 -19.08 -8.82
CA TYR A 44 -7.43 -19.00 -9.82
C TYR A 44 -6.13 -19.58 -9.28
N GLU A 45 -5.50 -20.47 -10.04
CA GLU A 45 -4.11 -20.88 -9.83
C GLU A 45 -3.20 -20.15 -10.82
N THR A 46 -2.15 -19.55 -10.33
CA THR A 46 -1.23 -18.72 -11.10
C THR A 46 0.22 -19.05 -10.71
N THR A 47 1.19 -18.54 -11.45
CA THR A 47 2.60 -18.69 -11.11
C THR A 47 2.98 -17.97 -9.80
N THR A 48 2.19 -16.99 -9.36
CA THR A 48 2.43 -16.25 -8.12
C THR A 48 1.74 -16.86 -6.90
N GLY A 49 0.75 -17.74 -7.11
CA GLY A 49 0.01 -18.37 -6.02
C GLY A 49 -1.44 -18.73 -6.40
N ARG A 50 -2.25 -18.93 -5.38
CA ARG A 50 -3.66 -19.33 -5.47
C ARG A 50 -4.54 -18.23 -4.93
N TYR A 51 -5.57 -17.83 -5.70
CA TYR A 51 -6.36 -16.66 -5.35
C TYR A 51 -7.86 -16.90 -5.54
N TYR A 52 -8.62 -16.54 -4.54
CA TYR A 52 -10.05 -16.26 -4.69
C TYR A 52 -10.19 -14.79 -5.06
N LEU A 53 -11.00 -14.50 -6.07
CA LEU A 53 -11.24 -13.13 -6.54
C LEU A 53 -12.74 -12.94 -6.79
N PRO A 54 -13.28 -11.71 -6.61
CA PRO A 54 -14.67 -11.44 -6.96
C PRO A 54 -14.92 -11.74 -8.44
N THR A 55 -15.97 -12.54 -8.72
CA THR A 55 -16.28 -13.03 -10.08
C THR A 55 -16.51 -11.87 -11.05
N ASP A 56 -17.19 -10.82 -10.59
CA ASP A 56 -17.60 -9.67 -11.41
C ASP A 56 -16.62 -8.47 -11.33
N ALA A 57 -15.42 -8.66 -10.78
CA ALA A 57 -14.36 -7.63 -10.73
C ALA A 57 -13.68 -7.46 -12.11
N VAL A 58 -14.47 -7.18 -13.15
CA VAL A 58 -13.98 -7.09 -14.54
C VAL A 58 -13.20 -5.81 -14.84
N GLY A 59 -13.45 -4.74 -14.08
CA GLY A 59 -12.75 -3.46 -14.19
C GLY A 59 -11.60 -3.30 -13.19
N ASP A 60 -11.36 -4.29 -12.34
CA ASP A 60 -10.36 -4.25 -11.29
C ASP A 60 -8.97 -4.61 -11.83
N GLY A 61 -8.02 -3.68 -11.70
CA GLY A 61 -6.66 -3.85 -12.24
C GLY A 61 -5.89 -4.98 -11.55
N ILE A 62 -6.02 -5.10 -10.21
CA ILE A 62 -5.34 -6.13 -9.42
C ILE A 62 -5.92 -7.51 -9.75
N ALA A 63 -7.26 -7.63 -9.72
CA ALA A 63 -7.91 -8.89 -10.06
C ALA A 63 -7.60 -9.33 -11.49
N ASN A 64 -7.57 -8.39 -12.45
CA ASN A 64 -7.26 -8.72 -13.85
C ASN A 64 -5.80 -9.13 -14.04
N ALA A 65 -4.86 -8.49 -13.34
CA ALA A 65 -3.47 -8.92 -13.36
C ALA A 65 -3.33 -10.36 -12.86
N ILE A 66 -3.91 -10.68 -11.71
CA ILE A 66 -3.89 -12.04 -11.15
C ILE A 66 -4.53 -13.05 -12.10
N LYS A 67 -5.74 -12.76 -12.63
CA LYS A 67 -6.44 -13.63 -13.59
C LYS A 67 -5.64 -13.90 -14.86
N SER A 68 -4.78 -12.95 -15.24
CA SER A 68 -3.92 -13.04 -16.42
C SER A 68 -2.54 -13.61 -16.12
N ASP A 69 -2.33 -14.15 -14.91
CA ASP A 69 -1.03 -14.64 -14.42
C ASP A 69 0.08 -13.57 -14.47
N LEU A 70 -0.29 -12.34 -14.18
CA LEU A 70 0.61 -11.20 -14.12
C LEU A 70 0.78 -10.72 -12.67
N VAL A 71 1.90 -10.07 -12.42
CA VAL A 71 2.16 -9.39 -11.15
C VAL A 71 1.68 -7.94 -11.26
N PHE A 72 0.69 -7.58 -10.45
CA PHE A 72 0.34 -6.19 -10.27
C PHE A 72 1.49 -5.47 -9.54
N ASP A 73 1.80 -4.25 -9.95
CA ASP A 73 2.93 -3.49 -9.40
C ASP A 73 4.29 -4.23 -9.43
N ALA A 74 4.57 -4.96 -10.52
CA ALA A 74 5.84 -5.66 -10.69
C ALA A 74 7.08 -4.81 -10.37
N PRO A 75 7.18 -3.51 -10.69
CA PRO A 75 8.30 -2.67 -10.27
C PRO A 75 8.48 -2.54 -8.76
N ILE A 76 7.40 -2.57 -7.97
CA ILE A 76 7.45 -2.57 -6.49
C ILE A 76 8.00 -3.91 -6.00
N VAL A 77 7.54 -5.01 -6.59
CA VAL A 77 8.04 -6.36 -6.28
C VAL A 77 9.53 -6.47 -6.54
N GLU A 78 10.03 -5.91 -7.63
CA GLU A 78 11.48 -5.90 -7.93
C GLU A 78 12.29 -5.09 -6.91
N VAL A 79 11.73 -4.03 -6.35
CA VAL A 79 12.34 -3.32 -5.23
C VAL A 79 12.28 -4.15 -3.96
N ALA A 80 11.13 -4.73 -3.62
CA ALA A 80 10.96 -5.57 -2.44
C ALA A 80 11.97 -6.73 -2.39
N LYS A 81 12.21 -7.40 -3.52
CA LYS A 81 13.23 -8.48 -3.66
C LYS A 81 14.65 -8.04 -3.26
N ARG A 82 14.99 -6.76 -3.38
CA ARG A 82 16.33 -6.26 -3.02
C ARG A 82 16.50 -6.03 -1.54
N TYR A 83 15.42 -5.79 -0.82
CA TYR A 83 15.48 -5.35 0.56
C TYR A 83 14.88 -6.35 1.55
N ILE A 84 13.89 -7.15 1.16
CA ILE A 84 13.36 -8.21 2.02
C ILE A 84 14.43 -9.27 2.25
N ARG A 85 14.61 -9.63 3.51
CA ARG A 85 15.59 -10.63 3.95
C ARG A 85 14.90 -11.86 4.51
N PRO A 86 15.36 -13.07 4.19
CA PRO A 86 14.86 -14.29 4.80
C PRO A 86 14.94 -14.26 6.34
N GLY A 87 13.94 -14.80 7.01
CA GLY A 87 13.86 -14.84 8.48
C GLY A 87 13.50 -13.50 9.14
N THR A 88 13.00 -12.54 8.37
CA THR A 88 12.56 -11.24 8.89
C THR A 88 11.07 -11.02 8.70
N ILE A 89 10.58 -9.87 9.16
CA ILE A 89 9.21 -9.41 8.91
C ILE A 89 9.20 -8.47 7.70
N ALA A 90 8.16 -8.62 6.85
CA ALA A 90 7.74 -7.61 5.88
C ALA A 90 6.33 -7.10 6.25
N LEU A 91 6.09 -5.81 6.04
CA LEU A 91 4.79 -5.17 6.27
C LEU A 91 4.17 -4.79 4.93
N ASP A 92 2.95 -5.26 4.68
CA ASP A 92 2.13 -4.94 3.50
C ASP A 92 0.86 -4.22 3.97
N VAL A 93 0.89 -2.90 3.93
CA VAL A 93 -0.20 -2.04 4.39
C VAL A 93 -1.04 -1.63 3.19
N GLY A 94 -2.31 -2.06 3.17
CA GLY A 94 -3.17 -2.04 1.99
C GLY A 94 -2.92 -3.26 1.11
N SER A 95 -3.14 -4.45 1.69
CA SER A 95 -2.80 -5.72 1.03
C SER A 95 -3.78 -6.12 -0.06
N ASN A 96 -4.96 -5.53 -0.10
CA ASN A 96 -6.02 -5.85 -1.05
C ASN A 96 -6.28 -7.36 -1.13
N PHE A 97 -6.31 -7.98 -2.31
CA PHE A 97 -6.48 -9.43 -2.47
C PHE A 97 -5.25 -10.28 -2.07
N GLY A 98 -4.15 -9.65 -1.65
CA GLY A 98 -2.99 -10.30 -1.04
C GLY A 98 -1.91 -10.77 -2.01
N GLN A 99 -1.91 -10.39 -3.30
CA GLN A 99 -0.83 -10.81 -4.21
C GLN A 99 0.55 -10.35 -3.72
N MET A 100 0.66 -9.09 -3.25
CA MET A 100 1.92 -8.56 -2.71
C MET A 100 2.33 -9.32 -1.45
N ALA A 101 1.41 -9.56 -0.52
CA ALA A 101 1.67 -10.33 0.70
C ALA A 101 2.17 -11.76 0.40
N VAL A 102 1.56 -12.45 -0.59
CA VAL A 102 2.00 -13.78 -1.04
C VAL A 102 3.41 -13.74 -1.62
N LEU A 103 3.71 -12.75 -2.46
CA LEU A 103 5.06 -12.60 -3.02
C LEU A 103 6.10 -12.27 -1.93
N MET A 104 5.76 -11.40 -0.99
CA MET A 104 6.63 -11.09 0.17
C MET A 104 6.83 -12.32 1.06
N SER A 105 5.81 -13.18 1.23
CA SER A 105 5.92 -14.39 2.05
C SER A 105 6.97 -15.35 1.52
N ASN A 106 7.08 -15.47 0.18
CA ASN A 106 8.12 -16.25 -0.45
C ASN A 106 9.53 -15.63 -0.24
N MET A 107 9.63 -14.30 -0.18
CA MET A 107 10.91 -13.60 0.02
C MET A 107 11.40 -13.70 1.46
N VAL A 108 10.52 -13.57 2.46
CA VAL A 108 10.89 -13.74 3.87
C VAL A 108 11.16 -15.22 4.21
N GLY A 109 10.66 -16.17 3.41
CA GLY A 109 10.85 -17.60 3.58
C GLY A 109 10.13 -18.16 4.81
N GLU A 110 10.28 -19.46 5.07
CA GLU A 110 9.54 -20.19 6.10
C GLU A 110 9.76 -19.67 7.53
N ASN A 111 10.92 -19.11 7.81
CA ASN A 111 11.28 -18.55 9.11
C ASN A 111 10.96 -17.04 9.24
N GLY A 112 10.43 -16.43 8.21
CA GLY A 112 9.98 -15.03 8.22
C GLY A 112 8.47 -14.92 8.36
N LEU A 113 7.97 -13.69 8.43
CA LEU A 113 6.54 -13.41 8.61
C LEU A 113 6.14 -12.17 7.80
N VAL A 114 4.97 -12.20 7.16
CA VAL A 114 4.35 -11.03 6.56
C VAL A 114 3.16 -10.60 7.41
N TYR A 115 3.10 -9.32 7.76
CA TYR A 115 1.89 -8.71 8.29
C TYR A 115 1.18 -7.98 7.15
N ALA A 116 -0.04 -8.42 6.85
CA ALA A 116 -0.86 -7.95 5.75
C ALA A 116 -2.11 -7.25 6.30
N PHE A 117 -2.22 -5.93 6.09
CA PHE A 117 -3.29 -5.10 6.64
C PHE A 117 -4.30 -4.73 5.55
N GLU A 118 -5.59 -4.84 5.87
CA GLU A 118 -6.67 -4.45 4.96
C GLU A 118 -7.85 -3.86 5.75
N ALA A 119 -8.38 -2.75 5.26
CA ALA A 119 -9.44 -2.00 5.94
C ALA A 119 -10.86 -2.30 5.42
N ASP A 120 -10.99 -2.73 4.16
CA ASP A 120 -12.26 -3.18 3.60
C ASP A 120 -12.60 -4.58 4.12
N ASP A 121 -13.71 -4.73 4.85
CA ASP A 121 -14.12 -5.99 5.47
C ASP A 121 -14.45 -7.11 4.46
N PHE A 122 -14.87 -6.76 3.25
CA PHE A 122 -15.11 -7.72 2.18
C PHE A 122 -13.79 -8.18 1.54
N VAL A 123 -12.92 -7.24 1.23
CA VAL A 123 -11.59 -7.51 0.65
C VAL A 123 -10.71 -8.26 1.67
N TYR A 124 -10.80 -7.88 2.95
CA TYR A 124 -10.09 -8.58 4.03
C TYR A 124 -10.42 -10.07 4.12
N LYS A 125 -11.70 -10.45 4.00
CA LYS A 125 -12.10 -11.87 3.97
C LYS A 125 -11.46 -12.62 2.81
N ILE A 126 -11.32 -11.97 1.66
CA ILE A 126 -10.65 -12.55 0.49
C ILE A 126 -9.15 -12.65 0.74
N LEU A 127 -8.53 -11.62 1.32
CA LEU A 127 -7.13 -11.64 1.75
C LEU A 127 -6.85 -12.82 2.70
N GLU A 128 -7.70 -13.02 3.72
CA GLU A 128 -7.58 -14.15 4.66
C GLU A 128 -7.62 -15.50 3.95
N MET A 129 -8.58 -15.70 3.02
CA MET A 129 -8.67 -16.91 2.21
C MET A 129 -7.40 -17.11 1.39
N ASN A 130 -6.94 -16.06 0.71
CA ASN A 130 -5.77 -16.11 -0.16
C ASN A 130 -4.48 -16.34 0.65
N ALA A 131 -4.31 -15.70 1.79
CA ALA A 131 -3.21 -15.98 2.69
C ALA A 131 -3.19 -17.45 3.12
N THR A 132 -4.33 -17.98 3.56
CA THR A 132 -4.46 -19.38 4.02
C THR A 132 -4.14 -20.39 2.91
N CYS A 133 -4.53 -20.09 1.66
CA CYS A 133 -4.28 -20.99 0.51
C CYS A 133 -2.79 -21.03 0.10
N ASN A 134 -2.02 -19.99 0.40
CA ASN A 134 -0.66 -19.84 -0.10
C ASN A 134 0.42 -20.09 0.95
N SER A 135 0.27 -19.56 2.15
CA SER A 135 1.35 -19.64 3.13
C SER A 135 0.85 -19.52 4.57
N LYS A 136 1.54 -20.22 5.49
CA LYS A 136 1.28 -20.12 6.93
C LYS A 136 1.99 -18.92 7.58
N ASN A 137 2.87 -18.26 6.86
CA ASN A 137 3.66 -17.13 7.36
C ASN A 137 3.11 -15.77 6.94
N ILE A 138 1.83 -15.69 6.58
CA ILE A 138 1.10 -14.43 6.37
C ILE A 138 0.10 -14.27 7.51
N LYS A 139 0.28 -13.21 8.28
CA LYS A 139 -0.65 -12.78 9.33
C LYS A 139 -1.48 -11.64 8.82
N THR A 140 -2.75 -11.91 8.55
CA THR A 140 -3.71 -10.90 8.11
C THR A 140 -4.27 -10.13 9.30
N ILE A 141 -4.48 -8.83 9.15
CA ILE A 141 -5.02 -7.95 10.19
C ILE A 141 -6.09 -7.06 9.57
N PHE A 142 -7.32 -7.17 10.09
CA PHE A 142 -8.42 -6.28 9.71
C PHE A 142 -8.32 -4.96 10.44
N GLY A 143 -8.23 -3.86 9.69
CA GLY A 143 -8.24 -2.51 10.25
C GLY A 143 -7.57 -1.49 9.33
N ALA A 144 -7.87 -0.23 9.60
CA ALA A 144 -7.25 0.91 8.95
C ALA A 144 -5.95 1.26 9.69
N VAL A 145 -4.81 1.12 9.02
CA VAL A 145 -3.53 1.56 9.60
C VAL A 145 -3.52 3.09 9.66
N HIS A 146 -3.24 3.64 10.85
CA HIS A 146 -3.40 5.05 11.15
C HIS A 146 -2.37 5.52 12.18
N ASP A 147 -2.30 6.81 12.46
CA ASP A 147 -1.36 7.39 13.44
C ASP A 147 -1.68 6.98 14.89
N LYS A 148 -2.95 6.59 15.16
CA LYS A 148 -3.42 6.11 16.47
C LYS A 148 -4.23 4.83 16.30
N GLY A 149 -4.01 3.87 17.19
CA GLY A 149 -4.80 2.66 17.30
C GLY A 149 -5.98 2.81 18.27
N GLY A 150 -6.98 1.91 18.15
CA GLY A 150 -8.10 1.82 19.07
C GLY A 150 -9.25 2.81 18.82
N GLU A 151 -9.19 3.57 17.75
CA GLU A 151 -10.28 4.43 17.28
C GLU A 151 -11.13 3.70 16.24
N THR A 152 -12.24 4.31 15.83
CA THR A 152 -13.09 3.77 14.75
C THR A 152 -13.20 4.80 13.65
N LEU A 153 -12.82 4.41 12.44
CA LEU A 153 -13.06 5.14 11.20
C LEU A 153 -14.15 4.45 10.38
N HIS A 154 -14.48 5.01 9.20
CA HIS A 154 -15.51 4.45 8.34
C HIS A 154 -14.94 4.21 6.94
N PHE A 155 -15.05 2.96 6.50
CA PHE A 155 -14.70 2.58 5.13
C PHE A 155 -15.93 2.75 4.23
N PRO A 156 -15.84 3.49 3.12
CA PRO A 156 -16.98 3.80 2.28
C PRO A 156 -17.61 2.55 1.67
N ILE A 157 -18.89 2.61 1.35
CA ILE A 157 -19.52 1.61 0.50
C ILE A 157 -19.06 1.87 -0.93
N GLN A 158 -18.51 0.83 -1.59
CA GLN A 158 -17.99 0.96 -2.95
C GLN A 158 -19.10 1.39 -3.92
N ASP A 159 -18.82 2.43 -4.66
CA ASP A 159 -19.58 2.89 -5.82
C ASP A 159 -18.77 2.68 -7.09
N PHE A 160 -18.98 1.55 -7.76
CA PHE A 160 -18.25 1.20 -8.98
C PHE A 160 -18.59 2.09 -10.20
N GLU A 161 -19.54 3.02 -10.07
CA GLU A 161 -19.72 4.10 -11.04
C GLU A 161 -18.64 5.20 -10.86
N ARG A 162 -18.15 5.38 -9.61
CA ARG A 162 -17.08 6.33 -9.30
C ARG A 162 -15.69 5.74 -9.55
N PHE A 163 -15.41 4.56 -9.01
CA PHE A 163 -14.15 3.83 -9.20
C PHE A 163 -14.44 2.40 -9.63
N SER A 164 -13.78 1.96 -10.70
CA SER A 164 -14.04 0.62 -11.28
C SER A 164 -13.33 -0.51 -10.55
N THR A 165 -12.56 -0.23 -9.49
CA THR A 165 -11.72 -1.21 -8.79
C THR A 165 -11.93 -1.17 -7.28
N TYR A 166 -11.70 -2.30 -6.60
CA TYR A 166 -11.68 -2.38 -5.14
C TYR A 166 -10.48 -1.62 -4.55
N GLY A 167 -9.36 -1.57 -5.26
CA GLY A 167 -8.13 -0.93 -4.81
C GLY A 167 -8.09 0.59 -4.87
N SER A 168 -9.17 1.25 -5.33
CA SER A 168 -9.23 2.73 -5.38
C SER A 168 -10.07 3.33 -4.24
N TYR A 169 -10.39 2.54 -3.22
CA TYR A 169 -11.15 2.99 -2.06
C TYR A 169 -10.24 3.07 -0.83
N GLY A 170 -10.23 4.23 -0.19
CA GLY A 170 -9.63 4.50 1.10
C GLY A 170 -10.66 4.89 2.14
N ILE A 171 -10.23 5.28 3.32
CA ILE A 171 -11.09 5.80 4.39
C ILE A 171 -11.76 7.11 3.96
N ASP A 172 -13.05 7.26 4.25
CA ASP A 172 -13.78 8.52 4.06
C ASP A 172 -13.54 9.46 5.25
N TYR A 173 -12.52 10.27 5.14
CA TYR A 173 -12.16 11.24 6.17
C TYR A 173 -13.06 12.48 6.19
N VAL A 174 -13.78 12.74 5.10
CA VAL A 174 -14.61 13.95 4.95
C VAL A 174 -15.99 13.76 5.55
N HIS A 175 -16.65 12.65 5.23
CA HIS A 175 -18.05 12.44 5.60
C HIS A 175 -18.20 11.45 6.75
N GLY A 176 -17.18 10.62 7.01
CA GLY A 176 -17.22 9.58 8.04
C GLY A 176 -18.36 8.58 7.84
N ARG A 177 -18.70 8.27 6.59
CA ARG A 177 -19.80 7.38 6.23
C ARG A 177 -19.31 6.04 5.72
N GLY A 178 -20.02 4.99 6.08
CA GLY A 178 -19.70 3.66 5.60
C GLY A 178 -19.74 2.61 6.69
N ARG A 179 -18.94 1.57 6.52
CA ARG A 179 -18.79 0.46 7.47
C ARG A 179 -17.75 0.83 8.52
N PRO A 180 -18.00 0.59 9.81
CA PRO A 180 -17.01 0.88 10.85
C PRO A 180 -15.79 -0.02 10.68
N VAL A 181 -14.60 0.55 10.83
CA VAL A 181 -13.32 -0.14 10.78
C VAL A 181 -12.44 0.34 11.94
N PRO A 182 -11.81 -0.57 12.72
CA PRO A 182 -10.92 -0.18 13.80
C PRO A 182 -9.62 0.41 13.24
N THR A 183 -9.06 1.41 13.91
CA THR A 183 -7.72 1.90 13.59
C THR A 183 -6.64 1.06 14.27
N ILE A 184 -5.48 0.99 13.63
CA ILE A 184 -4.30 0.26 14.10
C ILE A 184 -3.08 1.16 13.94
N ALA A 185 -2.38 1.43 15.04
CA ALA A 185 -1.03 1.97 14.96
C ALA A 185 -0.02 0.81 14.88
N ILE A 186 0.88 0.84 13.90
CA ILE A 186 1.92 -0.19 13.77
C ILE A 186 2.81 -0.23 15.00
N ASP A 187 3.01 0.91 15.66
CA ASP A 187 3.79 1.02 16.90
C ASP A 187 3.18 0.29 18.11
N ASP A 188 1.90 -0.07 18.06
CA ASP A 188 1.22 -0.85 19.12
C ASP A 188 1.42 -2.36 18.93
N ILE A 189 2.02 -2.78 17.82
CA ILE A 189 2.27 -4.19 17.51
C ILE A 189 3.65 -4.59 18.05
N ASN A 190 3.66 -5.64 18.88
CA ASN A 190 4.92 -6.21 19.37
C ASN A 190 5.49 -7.21 18.33
N PHE A 191 6.47 -6.77 17.56
CA PHE A 191 7.14 -7.59 16.56
C PHE A 191 8.23 -8.46 17.20
N SER A 192 8.17 -9.77 16.95
CA SER A 192 9.12 -10.75 17.50
C SER A 192 10.44 -10.87 16.73
N MET A 193 10.51 -10.28 15.53
CA MET A 193 11.67 -10.36 14.62
C MET A 193 11.95 -8.99 14.01
N PRO A 194 13.17 -8.77 13.47
CA PRO A 194 13.48 -7.56 12.71
C PRO A 194 12.57 -7.38 11.49
N ILE A 195 12.21 -6.12 11.20
CA ILE A 195 11.48 -5.77 10.00
C ILE A 195 12.48 -5.35 8.92
N SER A 196 12.37 -5.91 7.72
CA SER A 196 13.28 -5.61 6.61
C SER A 196 12.67 -4.78 5.49
N PHE A 197 11.34 -4.63 5.46
CA PHE A 197 10.65 -3.89 4.42
C PHE A 197 9.24 -3.49 4.84
N MET A 198 8.77 -2.35 4.36
CA MET A 198 7.39 -1.89 4.54
C MET A 198 6.86 -1.30 3.22
N LYS A 199 5.69 -1.76 2.77
CA LYS A 199 4.88 -1.11 1.72
C LYS A 199 3.67 -0.47 2.38
N VAL A 200 3.36 0.76 1.98
CA VAL A 200 2.13 1.46 2.36
C VAL A 200 1.45 1.95 1.08
N ASP A 201 0.18 1.59 0.92
CA ASP A 201 -0.64 1.96 -0.24
C ASP A 201 -2.10 1.81 0.20
N ILE A 202 -2.63 2.84 0.82
CA ILE A 202 -3.96 2.86 1.46
C ILE A 202 -4.81 4.05 1.01
N GLN A 203 -4.53 4.51 -0.20
CA GLN A 203 -5.36 5.51 -0.88
C GLN A 203 -5.51 6.81 -0.07
N GLY A 204 -4.37 7.49 0.14
CA GLY A 204 -4.27 8.80 0.78
C GLY A 204 -3.89 8.80 2.27
N GLY A 205 -4.13 7.72 3.00
CA GLY A 205 -3.81 7.62 4.42
C GLY A 205 -2.35 7.29 4.74
N ASP A 206 -1.48 7.21 3.75
CA ASP A 206 -0.10 6.67 3.84
C ASP A 206 0.76 7.42 4.85
N LEU A 207 0.69 8.75 4.88
CA LEU A 207 1.44 9.54 5.87
C LEU A 207 0.96 9.25 7.29
N LEU A 208 -0.34 9.10 7.51
CA LEU A 208 -0.90 8.78 8.83
C LEU A 208 -0.45 7.38 9.27
N ALA A 209 -0.47 6.40 8.36
CA ALA A 209 0.06 5.07 8.62
C ALA A 209 1.55 5.10 8.98
N MET A 210 2.37 5.87 8.28
CA MET A 210 3.78 6.03 8.58
C MET A 210 4.01 6.76 9.92
N LYS A 211 3.20 7.75 10.28
CA LYS A 211 3.22 8.40 11.60
C LYS A 211 2.90 7.40 12.72
N GLY A 212 1.94 6.50 12.52
CA GLY A 212 1.62 5.40 13.44
C GLY A 212 2.66 4.29 13.51
N ALA A 213 3.68 4.35 12.66
CA ALA A 213 4.83 3.45 12.64
C ALA A 213 6.14 4.14 13.02
N ALA A 214 6.11 5.38 13.52
CA ALA A 214 7.31 6.21 13.68
C ALA A 214 8.37 5.57 14.58
N LYS A 215 7.99 4.94 15.71
CA LYS A 215 8.92 4.24 16.61
C LYS A 215 9.47 2.96 15.94
N THR A 216 8.62 2.25 15.22
CA THR A 216 8.98 1.05 14.44
C THR A 216 9.97 1.41 13.34
N ILE A 217 9.72 2.50 12.60
CA ILE A 217 10.62 3.05 11.57
C ILE A 217 11.97 3.42 12.17
N ALA A 218 11.97 4.16 13.28
CA ALA A 218 13.20 4.56 13.96
C ALA A 218 14.01 3.37 14.49
N LYS A 219 13.33 2.31 14.97
CA LYS A 219 13.96 1.12 15.53
C LYS A 219 14.58 0.22 14.48
N TYR A 220 13.83 -0.10 13.42
CA TYR A 220 14.25 -1.12 12.46
C TYR A 220 14.93 -0.54 11.21
N LYS A 221 14.73 0.73 10.91
CA LYS A 221 15.35 1.45 9.78
C LYS A 221 15.22 0.69 8.44
N MET A 222 14.05 0.10 8.23
CA MET A 222 13.76 -0.66 7.01
C MET A 222 13.45 0.27 5.84
N PRO A 223 13.78 -0.11 4.60
CA PRO A 223 13.27 0.55 3.40
C PRO A 223 11.74 0.60 3.39
N ILE A 224 11.20 1.73 2.95
CA ILE A 224 9.75 1.97 2.89
C ILE A 224 9.38 2.36 1.47
N ILE A 225 8.32 1.76 0.93
CA ILE A 225 7.61 2.27 -0.24
C ILE A 225 6.26 2.78 0.24
N PHE A 226 5.92 3.99 -0.17
CA PHE A 226 4.58 4.54 0.05
C PHE A 226 4.03 5.15 -1.24
N GLU A 227 2.70 5.18 -1.36
CA GLU A 227 2.02 5.86 -2.45
C GLU A 227 1.67 7.30 -2.04
N TYR A 228 1.75 8.22 -3.00
CA TYR A 228 1.23 9.57 -2.83
C TYR A 228 0.28 9.91 -3.96
N GLU A 229 -0.94 10.18 -3.60
CA GLU A 229 -2.00 10.59 -4.52
C GLU A 229 -2.47 12.01 -4.17
N TYR A 230 -2.17 12.95 -5.06
CA TYR A 230 -2.54 14.36 -4.89
C TYR A 230 -4.06 14.58 -4.80
N LEU A 231 -4.88 13.59 -5.17
CA LEU A 231 -6.34 13.67 -5.12
C LEU A 231 -6.88 13.75 -3.69
N PHE A 232 -6.11 13.25 -2.72
CA PHE A 232 -6.49 13.22 -1.31
C PHE A 232 -5.92 14.40 -0.50
N GLU A 233 -5.13 15.31 -1.13
CA GLU A 233 -4.57 16.48 -0.42
C GLU A 233 -5.67 17.33 0.23
N ASP A 234 -6.73 17.63 -0.52
CA ASP A 234 -7.82 18.46 -0.03
C ASP A 234 -8.67 17.73 1.04
N GLU A 235 -8.87 16.43 0.88
CA GLU A 235 -9.67 15.62 1.80
C GLU A 235 -9.01 15.45 3.18
N LEU A 236 -7.69 15.26 3.16
CA LEU A 236 -6.89 15.02 4.37
C LEU A 236 -6.24 16.29 4.90
N ASN A 237 -6.31 17.39 4.15
CA ASN A 237 -5.52 18.61 4.40
C ASN A 237 -4.03 18.29 4.60
N LEU A 238 -3.51 17.35 3.81
CA LEU A 238 -2.13 16.89 3.82
C LEU A 238 -1.46 17.19 2.47
N SER A 239 -0.38 17.94 2.50
CA SER A 239 0.42 18.25 1.30
C SER A 239 1.59 17.29 1.14
N PHE A 240 2.13 17.16 -0.07
CA PHE A 240 3.37 16.40 -0.28
C PHE A 240 4.55 16.92 0.55
N GLN A 241 4.54 18.20 0.94
CA GLN A 241 5.57 18.76 1.80
C GLN A 241 5.60 18.07 3.17
N GLU A 242 4.45 17.68 3.72
CA GLU A 242 4.39 16.98 5.01
C GLU A 242 4.98 15.56 4.92
N TYR A 243 4.85 14.88 3.78
CA TYR A 243 5.57 13.63 3.52
C TYR A 243 7.09 13.87 3.48
N VAL A 244 7.54 14.95 2.81
CA VAL A 244 8.96 15.32 2.74
C VAL A 244 9.51 15.59 4.12
N ASP A 245 8.78 16.33 4.94
CA ASP A 245 9.20 16.69 6.29
C ASP A 245 9.27 15.45 7.19
N PHE A 246 8.24 14.60 7.18
CA PHE A 246 8.24 13.33 7.91
C PHE A 246 9.43 12.43 7.52
N VAL A 247 9.68 12.25 6.23
CA VAL A 247 10.79 11.43 5.73
C VAL A 247 12.13 11.95 6.24
N ARG A 248 12.36 13.26 6.20
CA ARG A 248 13.60 13.89 6.69
C ARG A 248 13.74 13.78 8.20
N GLU A 249 12.70 14.10 8.94
CA GLU A 249 12.67 14.04 10.41
C GLU A 249 12.88 12.60 10.93
N SER A 250 12.37 11.60 10.17
CA SER A 250 12.61 10.19 10.47
C SER A 250 14.03 9.71 10.14
N GLY A 251 14.87 10.57 9.56
CA GLY A 251 16.25 10.22 9.17
C GLY A 251 16.31 9.39 7.88
N TYR A 252 15.40 9.66 6.93
CA TYR A 252 15.33 9.01 5.62
C TYR A 252 15.54 10.01 4.48
N TYR A 253 15.78 9.46 3.29
CA TYR A 253 15.84 10.23 2.04
C TYR A 253 15.03 9.55 0.94
N PHE A 254 14.58 10.33 -0.02
CA PHE A 254 13.90 9.83 -1.22
C PHE A 254 14.93 9.23 -2.16
N ALA A 255 14.90 7.91 -2.33
CA ALA A 255 15.85 7.18 -3.15
C ALA A 255 15.36 7.01 -4.59
N LYS A 256 14.06 6.80 -4.80
CA LYS A 256 13.49 6.54 -6.12
C LYS A 256 12.00 6.85 -6.18
N VAL A 257 11.52 7.30 -7.34
CA VAL A 257 10.10 7.31 -7.70
C VAL A 257 9.82 6.10 -8.58
N ILE A 258 8.78 5.35 -8.23
CA ILE A 258 8.34 4.15 -8.93
C ILE A 258 6.94 4.43 -9.47
N ASN A 259 6.68 4.13 -10.77
CA ASN A 259 5.35 4.30 -11.40
C ASN A 259 4.74 5.71 -11.26
N GLY A 260 5.55 6.74 -10.93
CA GLY A 260 5.12 8.13 -10.83
C GLY A 260 4.36 8.54 -9.56
N GLN A 261 3.92 7.59 -8.74
CA GLN A 261 3.14 7.82 -7.51
C GLN A 261 3.73 7.10 -6.29
N ASN A 262 4.51 6.05 -6.50
CA ASN A 262 5.16 5.28 -5.45
C ASN A 262 6.57 5.80 -5.19
N PHE A 263 6.90 6.05 -3.93
CA PHE A 263 8.17 6.58 -3.49
C PHE A 263 8.91 5.57 -2.63
N LEU A 264 10.12 5.21 -3.05
CA LEU A 264 11.05 4.47 -2.21
C LEU A 264 11.84 5.48 -1.37
N VAL A 265 11.78 5.30 -0.06
CA VAL A 265 12.63 6.02 0.89
C VAL A 265 13.53 5.04 1.64
N LEU A 266 14.77 5.46 1.84
CA LEU A 266 15.79 4.67 2.51
C LEU A 266 16.32 5.43 3.73
N PRO A 267 16.72 4.72 4.81
CA PRO A 267 17.35 5.36 5.94
C PRO A 267 18.66 6.04 5.52
N ASN A 268 18.91 7.23 6.05
CA ASN A 268 20.22 7.82 5.94
C ASN A 268 21.21 6.82 6.53
N GLU A 269 22.23 6.45 5.78
CA GLU A 269 23.29 5.61 6.30
C GLU A 269 23.89 6.35 7.52
N SER A 270 23.57 5.88 8.70
CA SER A 270 24.49 6.10 9.80
C SER A 270 25.76 5.38 9.39
N VAL A 271 26.78 6.14 9.01
CA VAL A 271 28.12 5.65 8.82
C VAL A 271 28.54 4.91 10.08
N SER A 272 28.26 3.64 10.11
CA SER A 272 28.89 2.67 10.99
C SER A 272 29.71 1.78 10.09
N LEU A 273 30.80 2.37 9.62
CA LEU A 273 31.99 1.60 9.29
C LEU A 273 32.36 0.83 10.56
N LYS A 274 31.97 -0.44 10.62
CA LYS A 274 32.76 -1.48 11.26
C LYS A 274 32.43 -2.83 10.62
#